data_bb9dea539ef0eb852dc25062e318b39c
#
_entry.id   bb9dea539ef0eb852dc25062e318b39c
#
_cell.length_a   1.000
_cell.length_b   1.000
_cell.length_c   1.000
_cell.angle_alpha   90.00
_cell.angle_beta   90.00
_cell.angle_gamma   90.00
#
_symmetry.space_group_name_H-M   'P 1'
#
loop_
_entity.id
_entity.type
_entity.pdbx_description
1 polymer ?
#
loop_
_entity_poly.entity_id
_entity_poly.type
_entity_poly.pdbx_seq_one_letter_code
_entity_poly.pdbx_strand_id
1 'polypeptide(L)'
;MAGKCMDEGENYIAQLIAGKINPVTTLYLGLYKNSAEPEESDTLSNLTEVTGAGYARKELKSADATIDGDTITYPEQTFFCSGAAWGYVYGYFIATTLDNSGYLLSIEHFSEGYYIEGQKGIKIVPKIKVA
;
A
#
# COMPACT_ATOMS: atom_id res chain seq x y z
N MET A 1 -10.88 -1.70 8.18
CA MET A 1 -9.98 -1.01 9.10
C MET A 1 -8.92 -0.29 8.31
N ALA A 2 -8.56 0.92 8.69
CA ALA A 2 -7.49 1.65 8.04
C ALA A 2 -6.14 1.14 8.58
N GLY A 3 -5.11 1.16 7.73
CA GLY A 3 -3.78 0.80 8.13
C GLY A 3 -3.10 1.88 8.97
N LYS A 4 -1.85 1.66 9.31
CA LYS A 4 -1.09 2.62 10.11
C LYS A 4 -0.22 3.51 9.21
N CYS A 5 -0.08 4.77 9.62
CA CYS A 5 0.82 5.70 8.96
C CYS A 5 2.26 5.38 9.36
N MET A 6 3.13 5.28 8.37
CA MET A 6 4.54 4.98 8.60
C MET A 6 5.30 6.27 8.91
N ASP A 7 6.49 6.14 9.51
CA ASP A 7 7.34 7.30 9.78
C ASP A 7 7.65 8.10 8.51
N GLU A 8 7.93 7.40 7.41
CA GLU A 8 8.12 8.06 6.11
C GLU A 8 6.87 8.79 5.65
N GLY A 9 5.68 8.22 5.92
CA GLY A 9 4.41 8.86 5.60
C GLY A 9 4.20 10.15 6.39
N GLU A 10 4.50 10.12 7.67
CA GLU A 10 4.41 11.31 8.51
C GLU A 10 5.40 12.39 8.05
N ASN A 11 6.60 11.99 7.68
CA ASN A 11 7.60 12.91 7.14
C ASN A 11 7.14 13.52 5.81
N TYR A 12 6.52 12.71 4.95
CA TYR A 12 5.97 13.18 3.69
C TYR A 12 4.89 14.25 3.92
N ILE A 13 3.99 14.00 4.88
CA ILE A 13 2.94 14.95 5.24
C ILE A 13 3.56 16.26 5.77
N ALA A 14 4.57 16.15 6.62
CA ALA A 14 5.25 17.33 7.17
C ALA A 14 5.89 18.17 6.05
N GLN A 15 6.51 17.53 5.07
CA GLN A 15 7.11 18.23 3.93
C GLN A 15 6.05 18.92 3.06
N LEU A 16 4.88 18.30 2.88
CA LEU A 16 3.77 18.91 2.14
C LEU A 16 3.25 20.15 2.87
N ILE A 17 3.01 20.04 4.18
CA ILE A 17 2.51 21.16 4.99
C ILE A 17 3.51 22.32 4.99
N ALA A 18 4.79 22.01 5.08
CA ALA A 18 5.85 23.02 5.08
C ALA A 18 6.13 23.61 3.69
N GLY A 19 5.47 23.10 2.64
CA GLY A 19 5.67 23.59 1.29
C GLY A 19 7.02 23.23 0.70
N LYS A 20 7.65 22.16 1.20
CA LYS A 20 8.99 21.75 0.75
C LYS A 20 8.94 20.84 -0.46
N ILE A 21 7.81 20.18 -0.71
CA ILE A 21 7.60 19.32 -1.86
C ILE A 21 6.20 19.58 -2.43
N ASN A 22 6.02 19.25 -3.70
CA ASN A 22 4.71 19.32 -4.35
C ASN A 22 3.94 18.02 -4.08
N PRO A 23 2.60 18.10 -3.93
CA PRO A 23 1.80 16.88 -3.79
C PRO A 23 1.85 16.07 -5.09
N VAL A 24 1.88 14.74 -4.94
CA VAL A 24 1.72 13.84 -6.07
C VAL A 24 0.23 13.61 -6.32
N THR A 25 -0.13 13.32 -7.57
CA THR A 25 -1.52 13.05 -7.94
C THR A 25 -1.82 11.57 -8.08
N THR A 26 -0.81 10.73 -8.02
CA THR A 26 -0.95 9.27 -8.10
C THR A 26 -0.09 8.63 -7.02
N LEU A 27 -0.73 7.77 -6.22
CA LEU A 27 -0.05 6.88 -5.28
C LEU A 27 -0.13 5.45 -5.82
N TYR A 28 0.57 4.53 -5.19
CA TYR A 28 0.66 3.15 -5.67
C TYR A 28 0.37 2.17 -4.55
N LEU A 29 -0.54 1.24 -4.83
CA LEU A 29 -0.95 0.19 -3.91
C LEU A 29 -0.23 -1.10 -4.26
N GLY A 30 0.42 -1.72 -3.29
CA GLY A 30 1.07 -3.01 -3.46
C GLY A 30 0.71 -3.98 -2.36
N LEU A 31 1.12 -5.22 -2.52
CA LEU A 31 0.90 -6.31 -1.57
C LEU A 31 2.24 -6.81 -1.06
N TYR A 32 2.31 -7.16 0.22
CA TYR A 32 3.56 -7.69 0.78
C TYR A 32 3.36 -9.05 1.44
N LYS A 33 4.48 -9.78 1.56
CA LYS A 33 4.52 -11.15 2.06
C LYS A 33 5.19 -11.28 3.43
N ASN A 34 5.51 -10.18 4.07
CA ASN A 34 6.09 -10.19 5.42
C ASN A 34 5.09 -10.76 6.41
N SER A 35 5.39 -11.92 7.01
CA SER A 35 4.50 -12.54 7.99
C SER A 35 4.46 -11.76 9.29
N ALA A 36 5.56 -11.12 9.67
CA ALA A 36 5.58 -10.21 10.81
C ALA A 36 5.12 -8.83 10.35
N GLU A 37 4.28 -8.18 11.15
CA GLU A 37 3.81 -6.85 10.81
C GLU A 37 5.00 -5.88 10.71
N PRO A 38 5.13 -5.13 9.60
CA PRO A 38 6.18 -4.11 9.49
C PRO A 38 6.06 -3.07 10.60
N GLU A 39 7.20 -2.59 11.09
CA GLU A 39 7.26 -1.53 12.09
C GLU A 39 7.13 -0.16 11.41
N GLU A 40 6.73 0.85 12.18
CA GLU A 40 6.53 2.19 11.64
C GLU A 40 7.80 2.77 11.00
N SER A 41 8.98 2.35 11.49
CA SER A 41 10.27 2.80 10.97
C SER A 41 10.69 2.07 9.68
N ASP A 42 9.97 1.06 9.25
CA ASP A 42 10.32 0.30 8.04
C ASP A 42 10.09 1.14 6.78
N THR A 43 10.87 0.83 5.75
CA THR A 43 10.81 1.49 4.44
C THR A 43 10.40 0.47 3.38
N LEU A 44 10.25 0.93 2.13
CA LEU A 44 9.90 0.04 1.02
C LEU A 44 10.89 -1.12 0.88
N SER A 45 12.18 -0.90 1.15
CA SER A 45 13.18 -1.95 1.04
C SER A 45 13.05 -3.05 2.11
N ASN A 46 12.31 -2.80 3.18
CA ASN A 46 12.05 -3.80 4.22
C ASN A 46 10.88 -4.70 3.89
N LEU A 47 10.06 -4.34 2.90
CA LEU A 47 8.92 -5.14 2.49
C LEU A 47 9.35 -6.20 1.47
N THR A 48 8.83 -7.40 1.64
CA THR A 48 8.92 -8.44 0.61
C THR A 48 7.66 -8.34 -0.22
N GLU A 49 7.76 -7.64 -1.34
CA GLU A 49 6.61 -7.42 -2.22
C GLU A 49 6.27 -8.71 -2.97
N VAL A 50 4.99 -8.93 -3.24
CA VAL A 50 4.53 -10.02 -4.09
C VAL A 50 5.19 -9.89 -5.46
N THR A 51 5.58 -11.02 -6.04
CA THR A 51 6.04 -11.10 -7.43
C THR A 51 5.34 -12.27 -8.11
N GLY A 52 5.14 -12.15 -9.42
CA GLY A 52 4.53 -13.23 -10.17
C GLY A 52 3.56 -12.73 -11.22
N ALA A 53 3.02 -13.68 -11.99
CA ALA A 53 2.13 -13.36 -13.10
C ALA A 53 0.85 -12.69 -12.61
N GLY A 54 0.52 -11.58 -13.21
CA GLY A 54 -0.68 -10.80 -12.88
C GLY A 54 -0.47 -9.77 -11.79
N TYR A 55 0.69 -9.77 -11.10
CA TYR A 55 0.94 -8.79 -10.07
C TYR A 55 1.62 -7.54 -10.63
N ALA A 56 1.05 -6.40 -10.29
CA ALA A 56 1.69 -5.09 -10.45
C ALA A 56 1.03 -4.14 -9.44
N ARG A 57 1.75 -3.12 -9.00
CA ARG A 57 1.16 -2.09 -8.15
C ARG A 57 0.03 -1.39 -8.90
N LYS A 58 -1.04 -1.08 -8.17
CA LYS A 58 -2.21 -0.40 -8.72
C LYS A 58 -2.10 1.11 -8.47
N GLU A 59 -2.47 1.90 -9.46
CA GLU A 59 -2.49 3.36 -9.32
C GLU A 59 -3.69 3.81 -8.49
N LEU A 60 -3.43 4.72 -7.55
CA LEU A 60 -4.45 5.36 -6.74
C LEU A 60 -4.42 6.86 -7.08
N LYS A 61 -5.44 7.33 -7.79
CA LYS A 61 -5.46 8.71 -8.27
C LYS A 61 -6.15 9.62 -7.28
N SER A 62 -5.59 10.81 -7.06
CA SER A 62 -6.12 11.78 -6.12
C SER A 62 -7.55 12.18 -6.44
N ALA A 63 -7.92 12.20 -7.72
CA ALA A 63 -9.29 12.55 -8.13
C ALA A 63 -10.34 11.56 -7.62
N ASP A 64 -9.93 10.32 -7.33
CA ASP A 64 -10.83 9.26 -6.89
C ASP A 64 -10.86 9.09 -5.38
N ALA A 65 -10.02 9.83 -4.66
CA ALA A 65 -9.92 9.73 -3.20
C ALA A 65 -11.07 10.46 -2.52
N THR A 66 -11.54 9.87 -1.41
CA THR A 66 -12.49 10.55 -0.51
C THR A 66 -11.84 10.69 0.86
N ILE A 67 -12.19 11.77 1.56
CA ILE A 67 -11.63 12.06 2.88
C ILE A 67 -12.74 12.10 3.89
N ASP A 68 -12.58 11.35 4.99
CA ASP A 68 -13.49 11.37 6.11
C ASP A 68 -12.65 11.51 7.39
N GLY A 69 -12.65 12.71 7.95
CA GLY A 69 -11.82 13.01 9.11
C GLY A 69 -10.33 12.88 8.78
N ASP A 70 -9.67 11.91 9.38
CA ASP A 70 -8.25 11.64 9.20
C ASP A 70 -7.99 10.46 8.26
N THR A 71 -9.02 9.95 7.60
CA THR A 71 -8.91 8.75 6.75
C THR A 71 -9.16 9.09 5.29
N ILE A 72 -8.22 8.68 4.44
CA ILE A 72 -8.33 8.79 2.98
C ILE A 72 -8.69 7.41 2.45
N THR A 73 -9.74 7.33 1.62
CA THR A 73 -10.19 6.05 1.04
C THR A 73 -10.20 6.16 -0.47
N TYR A 74 -9.70 5.11 -1.12
CA TYR A 74 -9.68 4.97 -2.59
C TYR A 74 -10.64 3.86 -3.01
N PRO A 75 -11.10 3.87 -4.27
CA PRO A 75 -11.95 2.79 -4.78
C PRO A 75 -11.28 1.43 -4.69
N GLU A 76 -12.08 0.39 -4.55
CA GLU A 76 -11.62 -0.99 -4.45
C GLU A 76 -10.74 -1.36 -5.65
N GLN A 77 -9.64 -2.06 -5.36
CA GLN A 77 -8.73 -2.60 -6.38
C GLN A 77 -8.71 -4.11 -6.29
N THR A 78 -8.59 -4.75 -7.44
CA THR A 78 -8.50 -6.22 -7.52
C THR A 78 -7.13 -6.61 -8.06
N PHE A 79 -6.43 -7.48 -7.32
CA PHE A 79 -5.21 -8.12 -7.79
C PHE A 79 -5.57 -9.56 -8.20
N PHE A 80 -5.11 -9.99 -9.35
CA PHE A 80 -5.45 -11.32 -9.88
C PHE A 80 -4.18 -12.09 -10.25
N CYS A 81 -4.04 -13.29 -9.66
CA CYS A 81 -2.91 -14.18 -9.94
C CYS A 81 -3.21 -14.97 -11.21
N SER A 82 -2.53 -14.65 -12.30
CA SER A 82 -2.79 -15.25 -13.61
C SER A 82 -1.87 -16.41 -13.95
N GLY A 83 -1.01 -16.82 -13.03
CA GLY A 83 -0.06 -17.92 -13.26
C GLY A 83 0.16 -18.74 -12.00
N ALA A 84 1.43 -19.06 -11.70
CA ALA A 84 1.76 -19.83 -10.50
C ALA A 84 1.37 -19.04 -9.24
N ALA A 85 1.04 -19.75 -8.17
CA ALA A 85 0.61 -19.16 -6.91
C ALA A 85 1.60 -18.11 -6.40
N TRP A 86 1.08 -17.00 -5.89
CA TRP A 86 1.91 -15.99 -5.23
C TRP A 86 2.33 -16.41 -3.81
N GLY A 87 1.58 -17.33 -3.20
CA GLY A 87 1.79 -17.72 -1.81
C GLY A 87 0.98 -16.85 -0.87
N TYR A 88 1.45 -16.76 0.37
CA TYR A 88 0.74 -15.98 1.39
C TYR A 88 1.00 -14.49 1.25
N VAL A 89 -0.09 -13.73 1.28
CA VAL A 89 -0.07 -12.26 1.31
C VAL A 89 -0.55 -11.83 2.69
N TYR A 90 0.24 -11.00 3.36
CA TYR A 90 -0.04 -10.62 4.75
C TYR A 90 -0.51 -9.18 4.94
N GLY A 91 -0.48 -8.39 3.87
CA GLY A 91 -0.98 -7.02 3.98
C GLY A 91 -0.80 -6.25 2.69
N TYR A 92 -1.24 -4.99 2.72
CA TYR A 92 -1.01 -4.09 1.60
C TYR A 92 -0.25 -2.85 2.07
N PHE A 93 0.37 -2.17 1.12
CA PHE A 93 1.09 -0.92 1.39
C PHE A 93 0.75 0.12 0.34
N ILE A 94 0.94 1.37 0.70
CA ILE A 94 0.75 2.51 -0.21
C ILE A 94 2.04 3.31 -0.23
N ALA A 95 2.54 3.56 -1.44
CA ALA A 95 3.80 4.24 -1.69
C ALA A 95 3.62 5.39 -2.66
N THR A 96 4.61 6.30 -2.70
CA THR A 96 4.56 7.45 -3.61
C THR A 96 5.08 7.13 -5.00
N THR A 97 5.76 6.00 -5.20
CA THR A 97 6.34 5.63 -6.49
C THR A 97 6.01 4.20 -6.87
N LEU A 98 6.16 3.90 -8.16
CA LEU A 98 5.96 2.56 -8.68
C LEU A 98 7.08 1.60 -8.26
N ASP A 99 8.27 2.13 -8.00
CA ASP A 99 9.44 1.37 -7.54
C ASP A 99 9.70 1.63 -6.06
N ASN A 100 10.90 1.27 -5.57
CA ASN A 100 11.25 1.44 -4.17
C ASN A 100 12.02 2.73 -3.87
N SER A 101 12.03 3.69 -4.81
CA SER A 101 12.75 4.95 -4.62
C SER A 101 11.98 5.98 -3.81
N GLY A 102 10.67 5.81 -3.65
CA GLY A 102 9.82 6.77 -2.96
C GLY A 102 9.61 6.45 -1.49
N TYR A 103 8.55 7.02 -0.94
CA TYR A 103 8.19 6.87 0.47
C TYR A 103 7.16 5.77 0.67
N LEU A 104 7.32 5.00 1.74
CA LEU A 104 6.30 4.09 2.24
C LEU A 104 5.37 4.91 3.15
N LEU A 105 4.15 5.18 2.66
CA LEU A 105 3.24 6.06 3.39
C LEU A 105 2.47 5.33 4.48
N SER A 106 1.92 4.17 4.16
CA SER A 106 1.10 3.41 5.10
C SER A 106 1.08 1.93 4.74
N ILE A 107 0.74 1.12 5.73
CA ILE A 107 0.51 -0.31 5.55
C ILE A 107 -0.76 -0.72 6.29
N GLU A 108 -1.36 -1.82 5.87
CA GLU A 108 -2.35 -2.52 6.68
C GLU A 108 -1.97 -3.99 6.72
N HIS A 109 -1.74 -4.51 7.94
CA HIS A 109 -1.40 -5.91 8.12
C HIS A 109 -2.68 -6.69 8.41
N PHE A 110 -2.94 -7.75 7.64
CA PHE A 110 -4.15 -8.55 7.82
C PHE A 110 -4.04 -9.38 9.11
N SER A 111 -5.18 -9.67 9.71
CA SER A 111 -5.22 -10.50 10.92
C SER A 111 -4.69 -11.91 10.66
N GLU A 112 -4.79 -12.38 9.42
CA GLU A 112 -4.19 -13.65 8.97
C GLU A 112 -3.78 -13.53 7.51
N GLY A 113 -2.80 -14.31 7.10
CA GLY A 113 -2.35 -14.32 5.71
C GLY A 113 -3.37 -14.98 4.78
N TYR A 114 -3.43 -14.49 3.54
CA TYR A 114 -4.27 -15.07 2.50
C TYR A 114 -3.38 -15.77 1.47
N TYR A 115 -3.60 -17.05 1.26
CA TYR A 115 -2.86 -17.79 0.24
C TYR A 115 -3.49 -17.54 -1.12
N ILE A 116 -2.72 -16.94 -2.02
CA ILE A 116 -3.23 -16.59 -3.36
C ILE A 116 -2.73 -17.62 -4.37
N GLU A 117 -3.62 -18.51 -4.77
CA GLU A 117 -3.37 -19.53 -5.79
C GLU A 117 -3.51 -18.94 -7.18
N GLY A 118 -3.01 -19.68 -8.19
CA GLY A 118 -3.24 -19.32 -9.57
C GLY A 118 -4.73 -19.25 -9.90
N GLN A 119 -5.12 -18.27 -10.71
CA GLN A 119 -6.50 -17.96 -11.09
C GLN A 119 -7.38 -17.51 -9.93
N LYS A 120 -6.75 -17.03 -8.85
CA LYS A 120 -7.43 -16.42 -7.70
C LYS A 120 -6.99 -14.97 -7.55
N GLY A 121 -7.79 -14.20 -6.84
CA GLY A 121 -7.52 -12.79 -6.63
C GLY A 121 -7.78 -12.35 -5.21
N ILE A 122 -7.42 -11.10 -4.94
CA ILE A 122 -7.72 -10.44 -3.66
C ILE A 122 -8.20 -9.03 -3.96
N LYS A 123 -9.22 -8.60 -3.23
CA LYS A 123 -9.79 -7.26 -3.36
C LYS A 123 -9.39 -6.43 -2.16
N ILE A 124 -8.93 -5.22 -2.41
CA ILE A 124 -8.47 -4.28 -1.39
C ILE A 124 -9.23 -2.97 -1.56
N VAL A 125 -9.80 -2.44 -0.48
CA VAL A 125 -10.25 -1.05 -0.42
C VAL A 125 -9.13 -0.28 0.27
N PRO A 126 -8.30 0.47 -0.47
CA PRO A 126 -7.13 1.11 0.13
C PRO A 126 -7.53 2.28 1.01
N LYS A 127 -6.94 2.33 2.20
CA LYS A 127 -7.18 3.42 3.15
C LYS A 127 -5.86 3.88 3.76
N ILE A 128 -5.75 5.20 3.96
CA ILE A 128 -4.65 5.80 4.69
C ILE A 128 -5.24 6.57 5.86
N LYS A 129 -4.81 6.22 7.06
CA LYS A 129 -5.13 6.99 8.25
C LYS A 129 -3.92 7.85 8.59
N VAL A 130 -4.11 9.17 8.61
CA VAL A 130 -2.98 10.12 8.77
C VAL A 130 -2.69 10.48 10.21
N ALA A 131 -3.28 9.79 11.17
CA ALA A 131 -3.04 10.07 12.59
C ALA A 131 -2.54 8.84 13.33
#